data_099afed308da61c27f61cee18bdd9146
#
_entry.id   099afed308da61c27f61cee18bdd9146
#
_cell.length_a   1.000
_cell.length_b   1.000
_cell.length_c   1.000
_cell.angle_alpha   90.00
_cell.angle_beta   90.00
_cell.angle_gamma   90.00
#
_symmetry.space_group_name_H-M   'P 1'
#
loop_
_entity.id
_entity.type
_entity.pdbx_description
1 polymer ?
#
loop_
_entity_poly.entity_id
_entity_poly.type
_entity_poly.pdbx_seq_one_letter_code
_entity_poly.pdbx_strand_id
1 'polypeptide(L)'
;MKHFLSNLDLHSETPQDYESIIFGAGCFWGVEKKFWQLDGVWLTSVGYSGGELEDPSYEIVCSGTTDHVEVVKVIFNPEVISLADLLKVFWECHDPTQGMRQGNDIGSQYRSVIFLNSELHKNESLSSLETYQDELELNGYGPITTEISMMKNYFLAEEYHQQYLAKNPNGYCGLGGTGCSFPNN
;
A
#
# COMPACT_ATOMS: atom_id res chain seq x y z
N MET A 1 9.51 -1.00 -18.26
CA MET A 1 8.32 -1.82 -17.93
C MET A 1 7.09 -0.93 -18.02
N LYS A 2 5.95 -1.37 -18.61
CA LYS A 2 4.78 -0.51 -18.81
C LYS A 2 3.60 -0.92 -17.94
N HIS A 3 2.88 0.05 -17.43
CA HIS A 3 1.64 -0.13 -16.72
C HIS A 3 0.55 -0.66 -17.67
N PHE A 4 -0.07 -1.78 -17.31
CA PHE A 4 -0.99 -2.52 -18.20
C PHE A 4 -2.23 -1.71 -18.62
N LEU A 5 -2.77 -0.88 -17.73
CA LEU A 5 -3.99 -0.12 -18.00
C LEU A 5 -3.73 1.23 -18.67
N SER A 6 -2.69 1.98 -18.23
CA SER A 6 -2.41 3.34 -18.72
C SER A 6 -1.33 3.40 -19.81
N ASN A 7 -0.59 2.31 -20.02
CA ASN A 7 0.58 2.24 -20.93
C ASN A 7 1.74 3.19 -20.57
N LEU A 8 1.70 3.82 -19.39
CA LEU A 8 2.80 4.65 -18.88
C LEU A 8 4.01 3.78 -18.50
N ASP A 9 5.21 4.34 -18.55
CA ASP A 9 6.40 3.62 -18.08
C ASP A 9 6.42 3.61 -16.54
N LEU A 10 6.55 2.42 -15.94
CA LEU A 10 6.63 2.26 -14.49
C LEU A 10 7.90 2.86 -13.87
N HIS A 11 8.91 3.15 -14.68
CA HIS A 11 10.12 3.87 -14.28
C HIS A 11 10.01 5.39 -14.45
N SER A 12 8.82 5.90 -14.85
CA SER A 12 8.62 7.34 -14.98
C SER A 12 8.87 8.04 -13.65
N GLU A 13 9.55 9.17 -13.71
CA GLU A 13 9.66 10.07 -12.57
C GLU A 13 8.29 10.63 -12.21
N THR A 14 8.08 10.89 -10.93
CA THR A 14 6.87 11.57 -10.46
C THR A 14 6.81 12.97 -11.08
N PRO A 15 5.73 13.34 -11.80
CA PRO A 15 5.60 14.69 -12.34
C PRO A 15 5.71 15.77 -11.24
N GLN A 16 6.15 16.97 -11.61
CA GLN A 16 6.49 18.04 -10.65
C GLN A 16 5.36 18.40 -9.69
N ASP A 17 4.10 18.36 -10.18
CA ASP A 17 2.92 18.76 -9.40
C ASP A 17 2.17 17.54 -8.81
N TYR A 18 2.80 16.38 -8.84
CA TYR A 18 2.26 15.13 -8.31
C TYR A 18 3.01 14.70 -7.06
N GLU A 19 2.32 13.97 -6.23
CA GLU A 19 2.87 13.41 -4.99
C GLU A 19 2.92 11.88 -5.07
N SER A 20 3.68 11.26 -4.16
CA SER A 20 3.72 9.81 -4.09
C SER A 20 3.82 9.32 -2.65
N ILE A 21 3.20 8.14 -2.42
CA ILE A 21 3.19 7.45 -1.14
C ILE A 21 3.23 5.93 -1.39
N ILE A 22 3.68 5.17 -0.41
CA ILE A 22 3.80 3.71 -0.52
C ILE A 22 2.99 3.04 0.58
N PHE A 23 2.15 2.08 0.19
CA PHE A 23 1.27 1.33 1.07
C PHE A 23 1.56 -0.16 1.02
N GLY A 24 1.66 -0.81 2.18
CA GLY A 24 1.62 -2.26 2.34
C GLY A 24 0.42 -2.66 3.18
N ALA A 25 -0.42 -3.55 2.68
CA ALA A 25 -1.67 -3.95 3.31
C ALA A 25 -2.00 -5.43 3.01
N GLY A 26 -1.01 -6.30 3.09
CA GLY A 26 -1.08 -7.70 2.65
C GLY A 26 -0.65 -7.90 1.20
N CYS A 27 -1.15 -8.93 0.53
CA CYS A 27 -0.83 -9.20 -0.87
C CYS A 27 -1.09 -7.98 -1.77
N PHE A 28 -0.04 -7.50 -2.42
CA PHE A 28 -0.07 -6.25 -3.19
C PHE A 28 -0.99 -6.27 -4.43
N TRP A 29 -1.43 -7.43 -4.92
CA TRP A 29 -2.35 -7.52 -6.06
C TRP A 29 -3.71 -6.88 -5.79
N GLY A 30 -4.28 -7.20 -4.61
CA GLY A 30 -5.55 -6.64 -4.18
C GLY A 30 -5.42 -5.16 -3.81
N VAL A 31 -4.33 -4.81 -3.12
CA VAL A 31 -4.03 -3.44 -2.70
C VAL A 31 -3.88 -2.53 -3.91
N GLU A 32 -3.08 -2.92 -4.92
CA GLU A 32 -2.89 -2.13 -6.13
C GLU A 32 -4.22 -1.85 -6.85
N LYS A 33 -5.10 -2.88 -6.92
CA LYS A 33 -6.43 -2.73 -7.52
C LYS A 33 -7.27 -1.64 -6.84
N LYS A 34 -7.16 -1.47 -5.53
CA LYS A 34 -7.91 -0.43 -4.80
C LYS A 34 -7.49 0.97 -5.23
N PHE A 35 -6.20 1.17 -5.51
CA PHE A 35 -5.67 2.49 -5.83
C PHE A 35 -5.76 2.85 -7.32
N TRP A 36 -5.49 1.95 -8.26
CA TRP A 36 -5.56 2.31 -9.68
C TRP A 36 -6.96 2.68 -10.17
N GLN A 37 -8.00 2.37 -9.39
CA GLN A 37 -9.41 2.68 -9.73
C GLN A 37 -9.84 4.09 -9.31
N LEU A 38 -9.00 4.81 -8.56
CA LEU A 38 -9.33 6.12 -8.01
C LEU A 38 -9.02 7.21 -9.02
N ASP A 39 -9.99 8.11 -9.23
CA ASP A 39 -9.76 9.32 -10.00
C ASP A 39 -8.69 10.16 -9.28
N GLY A 40 -7.73 10.70 -10.04
CA GLY A 40 -6.60 11.44 -9.50
C GLY A 40 -5.35 10.59 -9.25
N VAL A 41 -5.43 9.27 -9.19
CA VAL A 41 -4.26 8.38 -9.21
C VAL A 41 -3.73 8.28 -10.64
N TRP A 42 -2.52 8.74 -10.83
CA TRP A 42 -1.86 8.79 -12.13
C TRP A 42 -1.18 7.48 -12.50
N LEU A 43 -0.46 6.88 -11.53
CA LEU A 43 0.30 5.66 -11.74
C LEU A 43 0.36 4.85 -10.45
N THR A 44 0.17 3.54 -10.56
CA THR A 44 0.50 2.57 -9.51
C THR A 44 1.59 1.64 -9.97
N SER A 45 2.35 1.11 -9.04
CA SER A 45 3.25 -0.01 -9.27
C SER A 45 3.38 -0.84 -8.00
N VAL A 46 3.60 -2.14 -8.16
CA VAL A 46 3.89 -3.02 -7.02
C VAL A 46 5.39 -3.26 -6.89
N GLY A 47 5.84 -3.46 -5.67
CA GLY A 47 7.27 -3.62 -5.39
C GLY A 47 7.54 -4.12 -3.98
N TYR A 48 8.82 -4.08 -3.62
CA TYR A 48 9.35 -4.49 -2.31
C TYR A 48 10.05 -3.32 -1.65
N SER A 49 9.82 -3.12 -0.35
CA SER A 49 10.37 -1.98 0.39
C SER A 49 10.60 -2.33 1.87
N GLY A 50 11.46 -1.60 2.54
CA GLY A 50 11.70 -1.67 3.98
C GLY A 50 12.86 -2.56 4.42
N GLY A 51 13.18 -3.60 3.68
CA GLY A 51 14.32 -4.49 3.94
C GLY A 51 15.68 -3.91 3.50
N GLU A 52 16.76 -4.64 3.81
CA GLU A 52 18.13 -4.20 3.50
C GLU A 52 18.70 -4.82 2.21
N LEU A 53 18.09 -5.92 1.72
CA LEU A 53 18.56 -6.60 0.52
C LEU A 53 18.29 -5.75 -0.72
N GLU A 54 19.33 -5.47 -1.49
CA GLU A 54 19.20 -4.77 -2.77
C GLU A 54 18.64 -5.71 -3.86
N ASP A 55 17.72 -5.19 -4.67
CA ASP A 55 17.11 -5.86 -5.83
C ASP A 55 16.57 -7.28 -5.50
N PRO A 56 15.70 -7.41 -4.48
CA PRO A 56 15.18 -8.70 -4.05
C PRO A 56 14.24 -9.31 -5.10
N SER A 57 14.31 -10.64 -5.29
CA SER A 57 13.31 -11.37 -6.06
C SER A 57 12.10 -11.73 -5.18
N TYR A 58 10.95 -11.97 -5.82
CA TYR A 58 9.74 -12.45 -5.14
C TYR A 58 10.00 -13.69 -4.26
N GLU A 59 10.74 -14.67 -4.76
CA GLU A 59 11.03 -15.90 -4.03
C GLU A 59 11.79 -15.64 -2.73
N ILE A 60 12.76 -14.71 -2.76
CA ILE A 60 13.55 -14.35 -1.58
C ILE A 60 12.68 -13.55 -0.59
N VAL A 61 11.84 -12.63 -1.04
CA VAL A 61 10.91 -11.90 -0.17
C VAL A 61 9.93 -12.87 0.50
N CYS A 62 9.39 -13.83 -0.24
CA CYS A 62 8.49 -14.86 0.29
C CYS A 62 9.15 -15.80 1.31
N SER A 63 10.47 -15.90 1.34
CA SER A 63 11.18 -16.65 2.39
C SER A 63 11.06 -16.02 3.79
N GLY A 64 10.62 -14.75 3.88
CA GLY A 64 10.49 -14.00 5.12
C GLY A 64 11.81 -13.59 5.78
N THR A 65 12.94 -13.70 5.05
CA THR A 65 14.29 -13.43 5.62
C THR A 65 14.84 -12.05 5.26
N THR A 66 14.15 -11.30 4.39
CA THR A 66 14.66 -10.03 3.84
C THR A 66 14.13 -8.80 4.57
N ASP A 67 13.10 -8.96 5.40
CA ASP A 67 12.33 -7.89 6.03
C ASP A 67 11.65 -6.92 5.04
N HIS A 68 11.69 -7.21 3.74
CA HIS A 68 10.90 -6.49 2.76
C HIS A 68 9.41 -6.74 2.90
N VAL A 69 8.63 -5.71 2.61
CA VAL A 69 7.16 -5.75 2.53
C VAL A 69 6.75 -5.71 1.07
N GLU A 70 5.71 -6.47 0.73
CA GLU A 70 4.95 -6.27 -0.50
C GLU A 70 4.21 -4.94 -0.43
N VAL A 71 4.52 -4.03 -1.34
CA VAL A 71 3.99 -2.67 -1.30
C VAL A 71 3.47 -2.20 -2.65
N VAL A 72 2.59 -1.20 -2.59
CA VAL A 72 2.10 -0.45 -3.75
C VAL A 72 2.59 0.99 -3.65
N LYS A 73 3.32 1.43 -4.65
CA LYS A 73 3.62 2.85 -4.85
C LYS A 73 2.48 3.50 -5.60
N VAL A 74 1.94 4.57 -5.04
CA VAL A 74 0.84 5.36 -5.61
C VAL A 74 1.37 6.75 -5.94
N ILE A 75 1.27 7.16 -7.21
CA ILE A 75 1.56 8.52 -7.67
C ILE A 75 0.22 9.17 -8.01
N PHE A 76 -0.07 10.31 -7.42
CA PHE A 76 -1.38 10.96 -7.50
C PHE A 76 -1.29 12.47 -7.68
N ASN A 77 -2.35 13.06 -8.24
CA ASN A 77 -2.51 14.49 -8.35
C ASN A 77 -3.26 15.03 -7.11
N PRO A 78 -2.60 15.78 -6.21
CA PRO A 78 -3.20 16.25 -4.97
C PRO A 78 -4.34 17.28 -5.19
N GLU A 79 -4.46 17.86 -6.38
CA GLU A 79 -5.58 18.74 -6.72
C GLU A 79 -6.87 17.98 -7.09
N VAL A 80 -6.75 16.66 -7.35
CA VAL A 80 -7.90 15.80 -7.74
C VAL A 80 -8.28 14.83 -6.64
N ILE A 81 -7.29 14.24 -5.96
CA ILE A 81 -7.49 13.32 -4.83
C ILE A 81 -6.52 13.71 -3.70
N SER A 82 -7.04 13.85 -2.50
CA SER A 82 -6.22 14.20 -1.34
C SER A 82 -5.48 12.99 -0.76
N LEU A 83 -4.43 13.25 0.03
CA LEU A 83 -3.78 12.21 0.83
C LEU A 83 -4.77 11.57 1.81
N ALA A 84 -5.68 12.36 2.40
CA ALA A 84 -6.72 11.85 3.30
C ALA A 84 -7.62 10.80 2.62
N ASP A 85 -7.99 11.00 1.35
CA ASP A 85 -8.77 10.04 0.59
C ASP A 85 -8.01 8.73 0.36
N LEU A 86 -6.72 8.81 0.06
CA LEU A 86 -5.86 7.63 -0.09
C LEU A 86 -5.69 6.88 1.23
N LEU A 87 -5.47 7.60 2.34
CA LEU A 87 -5.36 7.02 3.68
C LEU A 87 -6.66 6.34 4.09
N LYS A 88 -7.82 6.95 3.81
CA LYS A 88 -9.13 6.31 4.03
C LYS A 88 -9.24 4.97 3.30
N VAL A 89 -8.90 4.93 2.02
CA VAL A 89 -8.92 3.67 1.24
C VAL A 89 -7.95 2.65 1.83
N PHE A 90 -6.76 3.07 2.28
CA PHE A 90 -5.78 2.20 2.93
C PHE A 90 -6.34 1.59 4.20
N TRP A 91 -6.88 2.39 5.12
CA TRP A 91 -7.42 1.91 6.40
C TRP A 91 -8.61 0.98 6.23
N GLU A 92 -9.51 1.26 5.29
CA GLU A 92 -10.72 0.47 5.06
C GLU A 92 -10.47 -0.83 4.29
N CYS A 93 -9.38 -0.94 3.51
CA CYS A 93 -9.20 -2.09 2.62
C CYS A 93 -8.61 -3.33 3.30
N HIS A 94 -8.08 -3.23 4.51
CA HIS A 94 -7.43 -4.34 5.23
C HIS A 94 -7.67 -4.25 6.74
N ASP A 95 -7.21 -5.24 7.49
CA ASP A 95 -7.19 -5.20 8.95
C ASP A 95 -5.78 -4.83 9.44
N PRO A 96 -5.57 -3.58 9.91
CA PRO A 96 -4.25 -3.10 10.32
C PRO A 96 -3.80 -3.61 11.70
N THR A 97 -4.58 -4.47 12.36
CA THR A 97 -4.27 -4.99 13.71
C THR A 97 -3.58 -6.36 13.71
N GLN A 98 -3.35 -6.95 12.54
CA GLN A 98 -2.93 -8.34 12.43
C GLN A 98 -1.41 -8.59 12.58
N GLY A 99 -0.59 -7.56 12.71
CA GLY A 99 0.85 -7.72 12.82
C GLY A 99 1.49 -8.27 11.54
N MET A 100 2.26 -9.35 11.65
CA MET A 100 3.01 -9.93 10.54
C MET A 100 2.15 -10.87 9.67
N ARG A 101 0.95 -10.42 9.30
CA ARG A 101 0.04 -11.15 8.42
C ARG A 101 -1.09 -10.24 7.92
N GLN A 102 -1.80 -10.69 6.88
CA GLN A 102 -3.09 -10.14 6.49
C GLN A 102 -4.00 -11.26 5.99
N GLY A 103 -5.10 -11.50 6.72
CA GLY A 103 -6.02 -12.58 6.40
C GLY A 103 -5.34 -13.95 6.39
N ASN A 104 -5.36 -14.64 5.25
CA ASN A 104 -4.72 -15.95 5.06
C ASN A 104 -3.21 -15.86 4.76
N ASP A 105 -2.72 -14.69 4.38
CA ASP A 105 -1.32 -14.47 4.02
C ASP A 105 -0.49 -14.22 5.29
N ILE A 106 0.38 -15.17 5.65
CA ILE A 106 1.20 -15.15 6.87
C ILE A 106 2.65 -14.86 6.50
N GLY A 107 3.24 -13.84 7.14
CA GLY A 107 4.64 -13.44 6.98
C GLY A 107 4.83 -11.95 7.11
N SER A 108 6.07 -11.53 7.45
CA SER A 108 6.44 -10.12 7.59
C SER A 108 6.25 -9.31 6.31
N GLN A 109 6.34 -9.96 5.14
CA GLN A 109 6.10 -9.32 3.84
C GLN A 109 4.66 -8.82 3.65
N TYR A 110 3.71 -9.30 4.45
CA TYR A 110 2.29 -8.92 4.39
C TYR A 110 1.86 -7.95 5.49
N ARG A 111 2.81 -7.44 6.29
CA ARG A 111 2.50 -6.49 7.36
C ARG A 111 1.96 -5.17 6.84
N SER A 112 1.20 -4.49 7.67
CA SER A 112 0.66 -3.16 7.37
C SER A 112 1.74 -2.09 7.49
N VAL A 113 1.95 -1.30 6.42
CA VAL A 113 2.94 -0.19 6.41
C VAL A 113 2.47 1.00 5.58
N ILE A 114 2.91 2.19 5.98
CA ILE A 114 2.88 3.42 5.18
C ILE A 114 4.31 3.95 5.12
N PHE A 115 4.93 3.90 3.94
CA PHE A 115 6.25 4.49 3.72
C PHE A 115 6.13 5.83 2.99
N LEU A 116 6.67 6.86 3.62
CA LEU A 116 6.51 8.25 3.22
C LEU A 116 7.66 8.68 2.30
N ASN A 117 7.33 9.32 1.19
CA ASN A 117 8.29 9.95 0.30
C ASN A 117 8.55 11.42 0.67
N SER A 118 7.74 11.99 1.56
CA SER A 118 7.84 13.37 2.02
C SER A 118 7.47 13.47 3.51
N GLU A 119 8.22 14.27 4.27
CA GLU A 119 7.89 14.59 5.67
C GLU A 119 6.56 15.36 5.78
N LEU A 120 6.09 16.00 4.69
CA LEU A 120 4.80 16.70 4.68
C LEU A 120 3.63 15.76 4.96
N HIS A 121 3.73 14.48 4.54
CA HIS A 121 2.68 13.48 4.72
C HIS A 121 2.63 12.88 6.14
N LYS A 122 3.67 13.12 6.95
CA LYS A 122 3.84 12.43 8.24
C LYS A 122 2.73 12.73 9.24
N ASN A 123 2.45 14.01 9.45
CA ASN A 123 1.45 14.42 10.44
C ASN A 123 0.05 13.94 10.07
N GLU A 124 -0.30 14.01 8.79
CA GLU A 124 -1.59 13.56 8.29
C GLU A 124 -1.73 12.03 8.41
N SER A 125 -0.69 11.28 8.05
CA SER A 125 -0.67 9.82 8.22
C SER A 125 -0.80 9.39 9.68
N LEU A 126 -0.08 10.06 10.60
CA LEU A 126 -0.18 9.78 12.05
C LEU A 126 -1.56 10.14 12.60
N SER A 127 -2.10 11.30 12.22
CA SER A 127 -3.45 11.71 12.66
C SER A 127 -4.53 10.76 12.14
N SER A 128 -4.38 10.26 10.90
CA SER A 128 -5.31 9.28 10.34
C SER A 128 -5.25 7.94 11.08
N LEU A 129 -4.07 7.52 11.53
CA LEU A 129 -3.91 6.33 12.36
C LEU A 129 -4.66 6.48 13.68
N GLU A 130 -4.47 7.60 14.38
CA GLU A 130 -5.16 7.88 15.66
C GLU A 130 -6.68 7.87 15.47
N THR A 131 -7.17 8.54 14.43
CA THR A 131 -8.59 8.58 14.09
C THR A 131 -9.18 7.18 13.83
N TYR A 132 -8.45 6.35 13.07
CA TYR A 132 -8.94 5.00 12.76
C TYR A 132 -8.77 4.03 13.93
N GLN A 133 -7.76 4.23 14.80
CA GLN A 133 -7.60 3.49 16.04
C GLN A 133 -8.82 3.66 16.95
N ASP A 134 -9.29 4.90 17.14
CA ASP A 134 -10.48 5.18 17.96
C ASP A 134 -11.72 4.44 17.42
N GLU A 135 -11.91 4.41 16.11
CA GLU A 135 -13.02 3.68 15.47
C GLU A 135 -12.90 2.17 15.66
N LEU A 136 -11.68 1.62 15.50
CA LEU A 136 -11.43 0.20 15.71
C LEU A 136 -11.67 -0.23 17.15
N GLU A 137 -11.26 0.56 18.15
CA GLU A 137 -11.49 0.28 19.56
C GLU A 137 -12.99 0.24 19.89
N LEU A 138 -13.79 1.17 19.34
CA LEU A 138 -15.24 1.17 19.49
C LEU A 138 -15.90 -0.10 18.93
N ASN A 139 -15.27 -0.74 17.96
CA ASN A 139 -15.74 -1.97 17.34
C ASN A 139 -15.06 -3.24 17.89
N GLY A 140 -14.27 -3.13 18.98
CA GLY A 140 -13.68 -4.26 19.69
C GLY A 140 -12.39 -4.83 19.06
N TYR A 141 -11.75 -4.11 18.15
CA TYR A 141 -10.46 -4.47 17.61
C TYR A 141 -9.30 -4.09 18.54
N GLY A 142 -8.16 -4.76 18.35
CA GLY A 142 -6.93 -4.44 19.07
C GLY A 142 -6.20 -3.22 18.49
N PRO A 143 -4.98 -2.94 19.00
CA PRO A 143 -4.18 -1.82 18.52
C PRO A 143 -3.74 -2.00 17.07
N ILE A 144 -3.69 -0.89 16.32
CA ILE A 144 -3.10 -0.83 15.00
C ILE A 144 -1.61 -1.14 15.09
N THR A 145 -1.13 -2.00 14.20
CA THR A 145 0.28 -2.42 14.10
C THR A 145 1.00 -1.83 12.90
N THR A 146 0.36 -0.92 12.19
CA THR A 146 0.91 -0.28 10.98
C THR A 146 2.18 0.50 11.28
N GLU A 147 3.26 0.17 10.56
CA GLU A 147 4.49 0.96 10.56
C GLU A 147 4.29 2.21 9.69
N ILE A 148 4.59 3.40 10.24
CA ILE A 148 4.63 4.66 9.48
C ILE A 148 6.04 5.21 9.59
N SER A 149 6.78 5.19 8.49
CA SER A 149 8.18 5.65 8.46
C SER A 149 8.55 6.26 7.10
N MET A 150 9.69 6.96 7.05
CA MET A 150 10.25 7.40 5.78
C MET A 150 10.68 6.21 4.95
N MET A 151 10.42 6.24 3.65
CA MET A 151 10.85 5.22 2.70
C MET A 151 12.40 5.13 2.68
N LYS A 152 12.93 3.94 2.87
CA LYS A 152 14.37 3.66 2.73
C LYS A 152 14.74 3.35 1.28
N ASN A 153 13.96 2.52 0.64
CA ASN A 153 14.17 2.00 -0.71
C ASN A 153 12.83 1.59 -1.34
N TYR A 154 12.84 1.37 -2.65
CA TYR A 154 11.73 0.77 -3.36
C TYR A 154 12.28 0.02 -4.58
N PHE A 155 12.05 -1.26 -4.63
CA PHE A 155 12.41 -2.14 -5.74
C PHE A 155 11.15 -2.59 -6.46
N LEU A 156 11.07 -2.30 -7.75
CA LEU A 156 9.94 -2.68 -8.58
C LEU A 156 9.84 -4.20 -8.67
N ALA A 157 8.67 -4.77 -8.37
CA ALA A 157 8.45 -6.20 -8.52
C ALA A 157 8.40 -6.60 -10.00
N GLU A 158 8.50 -7.89 -10.25
CA GLU A 158 8.55 -8.49 -11.59
C GLU A 158 7.30 -8.13 -12.42
N GLU A 159 7.46 -8.07 -13.73
CA GLU A 159 6.42 -7.61 -14.66
C GLU A 159 5.09 -8.37 -14.53
N TYR A 160 5.13 -9.64 -14.21
CA TYR A 160 3.91 -10.43 -14.07
C TYR A 160 3.08 -10.05 -12.85
N HIS A 161 3.67 -9.42 -11.83
CA HIS A 161 2.96 -8.90 -10.65
C HIS A 161 2.26 -7.56 -10.92
N GLN A 162 2.80 -6.73 -11.81
CA GLN A 162 2.27 -5.40 -12.10
C GLN A 162 0.85 -5.49 -12.66
N GLN A 163 -0.09 -4.80 -12.02
CA GLN A 163 -1.53 -4.81 -12.36
C GLN A 163 -2.07 -6.25 -12.55
N TYR A 164 -1.67 -7.16 -11.66
CA TYR A 164 -1.98 -8.59 -11.78
C TYR A 164 -3.48 -8.86 -11.94
N LEU A 165 -4.34 -8.22 -11.13
CA LEU A 165 -5.80 -8.42 -11.20
C LEU A 165 -6.46 -7.75 -12.41
N ALA A 166 -5.78 -6.86 -13.12
CA ALA A 166 -6.25 -6.39 -14.41
C ALA A 166 -5.95 -7.41 -15.53
N LYS A 167 -4.79 -8.06 -15.46
CA LYS A 167 -4.39 -9.15 -16.37
C LYS A 167 -5.14 -10.45 -16.06
N ASN A 168 -5.48 -10.69 -14.80
CA ASN A 168 -6.12 -11.91 -14.28
C ASN A 168 -7.35 -11.56 -13.43
N PRO A 169 -8.51 -11.23 -14.02
CA PRO A 169 -9.69 -10.75 -13.27
C PRO A 169 -10.23 -11.72 -12.22
N ASN A 170 -9.98 -13.02 -12.38
CA ASN A 170 -10.36 -14.08 -11.43
C ASN A 170 -9.19 -14.50 -10.52
N GLY A 171 -8.12 -13.73 -10.49
CA GLY A 171 -6.95 -14.00 -9.66
C GLY A 171 -7.24 -13.86 -8.16
N TYR A 172 -6.31 -14.36 -7.34
CA TYR A 172 -6.41 -14.28 -5.89
C TYR A 172 -6.45 -12.82 -5.41
N CYS A 173 -7.41 -12.52 -4.53
CA CYS A 173 -7.50 -11.27 -3.82
C CYS A 173 -7.76 -11.57 -2.34
N GLY A 174 -6.72 -11.46 -1.52
CA GLY A 174 -6.76 -11.72 -0.06
C GLY A 174 -7.25 -10.54 0.77
N LEU A 175 -7.65 -9.44 0.14
CA LEU A 175 -8.10 -8.25 0.86
C LEU A 175 -9.44 -8.48 1.57
N GLY A 176 -9.47 -8.13 2.85
CA GLY A 176 -10.66 -8.08 3.66
C GLY A 176 -10.47 -7.04 4.77
N GLY A 177 -11.22 -5.95 4.70
CA GLY A 177 -11.22 -4.92 5.74
C GLY A 177 -11.92 -5.40 7.02
N THR A 178 -11.80 -4.60 8.07
CA THR A 178 -12.49 -4.82 9.36
C THR A 178 -14.00 -4.64 9.29
N GLY A 179 -14.51 -3.99 8.24
CA GLY A 179 -15.88 -3.54 8.12
C GLY A 179 -16.16 -2.20 8.79
N CYS A 180 -15.18 -1.64 9.51
CA CYS A 180 -15.25 -0.29 10.06
C CYS A 180 -15.00 0.73 8.95
N SER A 181 -15.82 1.78 8.94
CA SER A 181 -15.62 2.91 8.02
C SER A 181 -14.71 3.96 8.66
N PHE A 182 -13.84 4.55 7.88
CA PHE A 182 -13.04 5.69 8.33
C PHE A 182 -13.98 6.88 8.63
N PRO A 183 -13.91 7.50 9.82
CA PRO A 183 -14.79 8.61 10.17
C PRO A 183 -14.68 9.76 9.16
N ASN A 184 -15.83 10.26 8.71
CA ASN A 184 -15.84 11.48 7.89
C ASN A 184 -15.77 12.68 8.83
N ASN A 185 -14.76 13.50 8.69
CA ASN A 185 -14.64 14.79 9.39
C ASN A 185 -15.64 15.81 8.85
#